data_0292e45f3422b10439b2efe4ee44bb1f
#
_entry.id   0292e45f3422b10439b2efe4ee44bb1f
#
_cell.length_a   1.000
_cell.length_b   1.000
_cell.length_c   1.000
_cell.angle_alpha   90.00
_cell.angle_beta   90.00
_cell.angle_gamma   90.00
#
_symmetry.space_group_name_H-M   'P 1'
#
loop_
_entity.id
_entity.type
_entity.pdbx_description
1 polymer ?
#
loop_
_entity_poly.entity_id
_entity_poly.type
_entity_poly.pdbx_seq_one_letter_code
_entity_poly.pdbx_strand_id
1 'polypeptide(L)'
;TLCYTYNGEIYTQKQGGKPSKVNVSLTRDDQEIPVTLSYTRGASEAVASPDGKQVAFIVRGEVFVTSVEYGTTKQITHTPEAEEGLSFGADNRTLVYASERDGNWQLYKAEIERKEDLNFPNATLIKEEVLLPSKTVERMYPKFSPDGKEVAFIEDRIRLKVLNLETNKVRQITDGSTWYELSGGFNYAWSPDGKWFTLEFIGNKHDPYTDIALVSADGRSEEH
;
A
#
# COMPACT_ATOMS: atom_id res chain seq x y z
N THR A 1 -25.30 -43.97 8.10
CA THR A 1 -24.47 -42.75 8.17
C THR A 1 -24.49 -42.08 6.82
N LEU A 2 -24.84 -40.80 6.78
CA LEU A 2 -24.72 -39.97 5.58
C LEU A 2 -23.36 -39.30 5.60
N CYS A 3 -22.74 -39.14 4.41
CA CYS A 3 -21.59 -38.28 4.20
C CYS A 3 -21.94 -37.28 3.11
N TYR A 4 -21.67 -35.98 3.38
CA TYR A 4 -22.01 -34.91 2.44
C TYR A 4 -21.01 -33.74 2.58
N THR A 5 -21.00 -32.88 1.59
CA THR A 5 -20.19 -31.66 1.59
C THR A 5 -21.10 -30.45 1.82
N TYR A 6 -20.63 -29.51 2.64
CA TYR A 6 -21.28 -28.24 2.84
C TYR A 6 -20.21 -27.16 3.06
N ASN A 7 -20.31 -26.07 2.33
CA ASN A 7 -19.38 -24.93 2.40
C ASN A 7 -17.89 -25.34 2.27
N GLY A 8 -17.59 -26.24 1.30
CA GLY A 8 -16.23 -26.73 1.06
C GLY A 8 -15.70 -27.77 2.05
N GLU A 9 -16.49 -28.16 3.05
CA GLU A 9 -16.10 -29.09 4.10
C GLU A 9 -16.88 -30.40 4.02
N ILE A 10 -16.30 -31.48 4.54
CA ILE A 10 -16.90 -32.81 4.57
C ILE A 10 -17.55 -33.07 5.94
N TYR A 11 -18.77 -33.55 5.95
CA TYR A 11 -19.52 -33.89 7.15
C TYR A 11 -20.02 -35.32 7.12
N THR A 12 -20.09 -35.94 8.28
CA THR A 12 -20.80 -37.19 8.50
C THR A 12 -21.95 -37.00 9.48
N GLN A 13 -23.06 -37.68 9.27
CA GLN A 13 -24.21 -37.65 10.14
C GLN A 13 -24.83 -39.02 10.25
N LYS A 14 -25.04 -39.52 11.47
CA LYS A 14 -25.87 -40.71 11.77
C LYS A 14 -27.35 -40.30 11.74
N GLN A 15 -28.20 -41.25 11.37
CA GLN A 15 -29.64 -41.02 11.35
C GLN A 15 -30.13 -40.53 12.75
N GLY A 16 -30.75 -39.35 12.77
CA GLY A 16 -31.22 -38.73 14.00
C GLY A 16 -30.12 -38.03 14.84
N GLY A 17 -28.86 -38.07 14.41
CA GLY A 17 -27.72 -37.43 15.09
C GLY A 17 -27.37 -36.06 14.52
N LYS A 18 -26.51 -35.34 15.25
CA LYS A 18 -25.94 -34.05 14.75
C LYS A 18 -24.86 -34.28 13.73
N PRO A 19 -24.70 -33.36 12.74
CA PRO A 19 -23.55 -33.37 11.83
C PRO A 19 -22.23 -33.28 12.57
N SER A 20 -21.24 -34.03 12.12
CA SER A 20 -19.86 -33.97 12.59
C SER A 20 -18.94 -33.67 11.41
N LYS A 21 -18.13 -32.63 11.52
CA LYS A 21 -17.13 -32.28 10.52
C LYS A 21 -16.03 -33.35 10.50
N VAL A 22 -15.63 -33.78 9.32
CA VAL A 22 -14.49 -34.66 9.11
C VAL A 22 -13.23 -33.81 8.99
N ASN A 23 -12.32 -33.92 9.95
CA ASN A 23 -11.02 -33.28 9.86
C ASN A 23 -10.13 -34.07 8.90
N VAL A 24 -9.84 -33.50 7.75
CA VAL A 24 -8.91 -34.06 6.78
C VAL A 24 -7.58 -33.37 6.98
N SER A 25 -6.55 -34.09 7.41
CA SER A 25 -5.18 -33.61 7.43
C SER A 25 -4.42 -34.28 6.27
N LEU A 26 -3.84 -33.47 5.42
CA LEU A 26 -2.94 -33.94 4.37
C LEU A 26 -1.50 -33.70 4.83
N THR A 27 -0.76 -34.77 5.04
CA THR A 27 0.69 -34.66 5.18
C THR A 27 1.26 -34.64 3.76
N ARG A 28 1.69 -33.47 3.32
CA ARG A 28 2.44 -33.32 2.08
C ARG A 28 3.92 -33.49 2.39
N ASP A 29 4.57 -34.37 1.70
CA ASP A 29 6.03 -34.46 1.63
C ASP A 29 6.49 -33.50 0.51
N ASP A 30 6.03 -32.26 0.59
CA ASP A 30 6.40 -31.22 -0.35
C ASP A 30 7.82 -30.77 0.00
N GLN A 31 8.78 -31.33 -0.70
CA GLN A 31 9.99 -30.56 -0.96
C GLN A 31 9.51 -29.31 -1.70
N GLU A 32 9.65 -28.15 -1.07
CA GLU A 32 9.44 -26.87 -1.74
C GLU A 32 10.40 -26.82 -2.95
N ILE A 33 9.90 -27.22 -4.09
CA ILE A 33 10.63 -26.99 -5.34
C ILE A 33 10.57 -25.49 -5.53
N PRO A 34 11.71 -24.77 -5.49
CA PRO A 34 11.69 -23.33 -5.68
C PRO A 34 11.14 -23.04 -7.08
N VAL A 35 9.92 -22.53 -7.13
CA VAL A 35 9.30 -22.12 -8.38
C VAL A 35 9.83 -20.75 -8.73
N THR A 36 10.70 -20.69 -9.72
CA THR A 36 11.13 -19.41 -10.29
C THR A 36 10.01 -18.86 -11.17
N LEU A 37 9.35 -17.81 -10.71
CA LEU A 37 8.38 -17.08 -11.52
C LEU A 37 9.10 -15.94 -12.26
N SER A 38 8.94 -15.90 -13.58
CA SER A 38 9.49 -14.81 -14.40
C SER A 38 8.37 -13.85 -14.81
N TYR A 39 8.42 -12.64 -14.31
CA TYR A 39 7.50 -11.57 -14.68
C TYR A 39 8.19 -10.60 -15.65
N THR A 40 7.87 -10.70 -16.91
CA THR A 40 8.42 -9.81 -17.97
C THR A 40 7.51 -8.65 -18.31
N ARG A 41 6.28 -8.63 -17.78
CA ARG A 41 5.24 -7.61 -18.03
C ARG A 41 4.29 -7.53 -16.84
N GLY A 42 3.53 -6.41 -16.76
CA GLY A 42 2.39 -6.30 -15.86
C GLY A 42 2.71 -5.61 -14.53
N ALA A 43 3.78 -4.81 -14.45
CA ALA A 43 3.91 -3.86 -13.37
C ALA A 43 2.82 -2.79 -13.51
N SER A 44 2.04 -2.58 -12.45
CA SER A 44 0.98 -1.55 -12.39
C SER A 44 1.53 -0.21 -11.95
N GLU A 45 2.61 -0.22 -11.18
CA GLU A 45 3.25 0.95 -10.62
C GLU A 45 4.75 0.71 -10.46
N ALA A 46 5.57 1.76 -10.59
CA ALA A 46 7.00 1.71 -10.31
C ALA A 46 7.51 3.06 -9.82
N VAL A 47 8.41 3.05 -8.84
CA VAL A 47 9.05 4.24 -8.27
C VAL A 47 10.54 3.98 -8.03
N ALA A 48 11.38 4.95 -8.41
CA ALA A 48 12.81 4.89 -8.12
C ALA A 48 13.11 5.39 -6.70
N SER A 49 14.12 4.81 -6.05
CA SER A 49 14.67 5.37 -4.82
C SER A 49 15.31 6.74 -5.08
N PRO A 50 15.37 7.64 -4.07
CA PRO A 50 15.99 8.96 -4.22
C PRO A 50 17.43 8.94 -4.76
N ASP A 51 18.21 7.93 -4.42
CA ASP A 51 19.58 7.74 -4.91
C ASP A 51 19.66 7.06 -6.30
N GLY A 52 18.53 6.66 -6.89
CA GLY A 52 18.43 6.02 -8.20
C GLY A 52 18.97 4.59 -8.27
N LYS A 53 19.30 3.96 -7.14
CA LYS A 53 19.92 2.62 -7.14
C LYS A 53 18.93 1.47 -7.01
N GLN A 54 17.69 1.76 -6.64
CA GLN A 54 16.64 0.80 -6.46
C GLN A 54 15.37 1.25 -7.18
N VAL A 55 14.57 0.28 -7.63
CA VAL A 55 13.22 0.52 -8.16
C VAL A 55 12.26 -0.39 -7.40
N ALA A 56 11.29 0.20 -6.73
CA ALA A 56 10.15 -0.52 -6.21
C ALA A 56 9.05 -0.57 -7.27
N PHE A 57 8.33 -1.69 -7.36
CA PHE A 57 7.26 -1.87 -8.32
C PHE A 57 6.23 -2.87 -7.81
N ILE A 58 5.02 -2.79 -8.35
CA ILE A 58 3.91 -3.70 -8.01
C ILE A 58 3.64 -4.62 -9.19
N VAL A 59 3.62 -5.92 -8.92
CA VAL A 59 3.21 -6.96 -9.87
C VAL A 59 2.23 -7.89 -9.19
N ARG A 60 1.04 -8.06 -9.79
CA ARG A 60 -0.04 -8.90 -9.27
C ARG A 60 -0.46 -8.55 -7.83
N GLY A 61 -0.43 -7.26 -7.50
CA GLY A 61 -0.77 -6.77 -6.18
C GLY A 61 0.35 -6.81 -5.16
N GLU A 62 1.50 -7.41 -5.45
CA GLU A 62 2.62 -7.55 -4.53
C GLU A 62 3.74 -6.54 -4.80
N VAL A 63 4.35 -6.05 -3.74
CA VAL A 63 5.48 -5.10 -3.80
C VAL A 63 6.80 -5.84 -3.94
N PHE A 64 7.57 -5.42 -4.92
CA PHE A 64 8.95 -5.88 -5.16
C PHE A 64 9.91 -4.70 -5.20
N VAL A 65 11.16 -4.94 -4.84
CA VAL A 65 12.26 -3.99 -5.04
C VAL A 65 13.40 -4.66 -5.78
N THR A 66 13.86 -4.03 -6.84
CA THR A 66 15.03 -4.48 -7.62
C THR A 66 16.19 -3.51 -7.52
N SER A 67 17.40 -4.03 -7.57
CA SER A 67 18.61 -3.23 -7.76
C SER A 67 18.74 -2.84 -9.21
N VAL A 68 19.04 -1.57 -9.49
CA VAL A 68 19.31 -1.07 -10.84
C VAL A 68 20.63 -1.62 -11.38
N GLU A 69 21.63 -1.78 -10.51
CA GLU A 69 22.97 -2.21 -10.90
C GLU A 69 23.07 -3.73 -11.09
N TYR A 70 22.50 -4.51 -10.19
CA TYR A 70 22.76 -5.96 -10.13
C TYR A 70 21.57 -6.82 -10.59
N GLY A 71 20.40 -6.22 -10.84
CA GLY A 71 19.18 -6.95 -11.23
C GLY A 71 18.65 -7.89 -10.16
N THR A 72 19.20 -7.84 -8.92
CA THR A 72 18.68 -8.61 -7.79
C THR A 72 17.34 -8.04 -7.35
N THR A 73 16.34 -8.91 -7.26
CA THR A 73 14.95 -8.50 -6.89
C THR A 73 14.53 -9.21 -5.62
N LYS A 74 13.87 -8.50 -4.74
CA LYS A 74 13.27 -9.02 -3.51
C LYS A 74 11.78 -8.69 -3.49
N GLN A 75 10.98 -9.68 -3.15
CA GLN A 75 9.58 -9.49 -2.81
C GLN A 75 9.50 -8.94 -1.39
N ILE A 76 8.70 -7.89 -1.20
CA ILE A 76 8.54 -7.21 0.08
C ILE A 76 7.27 -7.68 0.77
N THR A 77 6.16 -7.76 0.03
CA THR A 77 4.87 -8.22 0.56
C THR A 77 4.60 -9.66 0.14
N HIS A 78 3.86 -10.39 0.97
CA HIS A 78 3.51 -11.79 0.75
C HIS A 78 2.06 -12.03 1.18
N THR A 79 1.14 -11.25 0.62
CA THR A 79 -0.28 -11.28 1.00
C THR A 79 -1.13 -11.60 -0.22
N PRO A 80 -2.31 -12.21 -0.04
CA PRO A 80 -3.23 -12.42 -1.15
C PRO A 80 -3.98 -11.15 -1.58
N GLU A 81 -3.91 -10.09 -0.78
CA GLU A 81 -4.56 -8.79 -1.01
C GLU A 81 -3.72 -7.93 -1.94
N ALA A 82 -4.32 -6.83 -2.42
CA ALA A 82 -3.64 -5.91 -3.32
C ALA A 82 -2.89 -4.80 -2.56
N GLU A 83 -1.76 -4.38 -3.14
CA GLU A 83 -1.01 -3.20 -2.74
C GLU A 83 -1.04 -2.13 -3.85
N GLU A 84 -1.05 -0.84 -3.43
CA GLU A 84 -1.04 0.33 -4.31
C GLU A 84 -0.27 1.50 -3.68
N GLY A 85 0.17 2.46 -4.48
CA GLY A 85 0.69 3.74 -4.02
C GLY A 85 2.07 3.63 -3.39
N LEU A 86 3.10 3.37 -4.18
CA LEU A 86 4.48 3.26 -3.70
C LEU A 86 5.15 4.61 -3.49
N SER A 87 5.87 4.77 -2.38
CA SER A 87 6.81 5.87 -2.19
C SER A 87 8.03 5.45 -1.38
N PHE A 88 9.23 5.83 -1.85
CA PHE A 88 10.46 5.67 -1.08
C PHE A 88 10.64 6.82 -0.09
N GLY A 89 11.14 6.48 1.10
CA GLY A 89 11.68 7.46 2.03
C GLY A 89 13.00 8.07 1.54
N ALA A 90 13.31 9.27 2.02
CA ALA A 90 14.54 9.99 1.69
C ALA A 90 15.83 9.22 2.07
N ASP A 91 15.72 8.25 2.97
CA ASP A 91 16.79 7.38 3.45
C ASP A 91 17.13 6.21 2.51
N ASN A 92 16.36 5.98 1.44
CA ASN A 92 16.44 4.83 0.52
C ASN A 92 16.23 3.46 1.19
N ARG A 93 15.78 3.44 2.44
CA ARG A 93 15.67 2.26 3.30
C ARG A 93 14.24 2.01 3.79
N THR A 94 13.35 2.93 3.48
CA THR A 94 11.94 2.91 3.88
C THR A 94 11.05 3.01 2.66
N LEU A 95 9.98 2.20 2.63
CA LEU A 95 8.89 2.26 1.66
C LEU A 95 7.58 2.48 2.40
N VAL A 96 6.68 3.26 1.81
CA VAL A 96 5.27 3.27 2.19
C VAL A 96 4.41 2.86 1.00
N TYR A 97 3.32 2.19 1.29
CA TYR A 97 2.32 1.74 0.33
C TYR A 97 0.97 1.57 1.03
N ALA A 98 -0.10 1.48 0.28
CA ALA A 98 -1.40 1.07 0.76
C ALA A 98 -1.60 -0.43 0.51
N SER A 99 -2.25 -1.13 1.43
CA SER A 99 -2.63 -2.53 1.29
C SER A 99 -4.08 -2.74 1.71
N GLU A 100 -4.79 -3.60 0.99
CA GLU A 100 -6.19 -3.98 1.29
C GLU A 100 -6.30 -5.07 2.35
N ARG A 101 -5.25 -5.33 3.10
CA ARG A 101 -5.24 -6.30 4.21
C ARG A 101 -6.35 -5.97 5.21
N ASP A 102 -6.89 -6.99 5.83
CA ASP A 102 -8.02 -6.85 6.78
C ASP A 102 -9.32 -6.32 6.15
N GLY A 103 -9.45 -6.36 4.81
CA GLY A 103 -10.65 -5.98 4.08
C GLY A 103 -10.88 -4.48 3.97
N ASN A 104 -9.83 -3.67 4.17
CA ASN A 104 -9.87 -2.22 4.02
C ASN A 104 -8.47 -1.66 3.69
N TRP A 105 -8.41 -0.64 2.83
CA TRP A 105 -7.17 0.02 2.47
C TRP A 105 -6.54 0.76 3.63
N GLN A 106 -5.33 0.37 4.00
CA GLN A 106 -4.54 0.97 5.08
C GLN A 106 -3.12 1.24 4.62
N LEU A 107 -2.46 2.19 5.27
CA LEU A 107 -1.07 2.53 4.99
C LEU A 107 -0.14 1.59 5.72
N TYR A 108 0.83 1.07 5.01
CA TYR A 108 1.92 0.25 5.54
C TYR A 108 3.26 0.91 5.29
N LYS A 109 4.16 0.69 6.22
CA LYS A 109 5.57 1.07 6.10
C LYS A 109 6.42 -0.19 6.17
N ALA A 110 7.28 -0.40 5.19
CA ALA A 110 8.33 -1.40 5.21
C ALA A 110 9.68 -0.71 5.40
N GLU A 111 10.50 -1.22 6.31
CA GLU A 111 11.79 -0.65 6.67
C GLU A 111 12.86 -1.74 6.75
N ILE A 112 14.06 -1.47 6.25
CA ILE A 112 15.22 -2.34 6.43
C ILE A 112 15.68 -2.24 7.88
N GLU A 113 15.50 -3.32 8.65
CA GLU A 113 15.76 -3.31 10.09
C GLU A 113 17.25 -3.28 10.43
N ARG A 114 18.07 -4.06 9.72
CA ARG A 114 19.50 -4.16 9.98
C ARG A 114 20.26 -3.00 9.35
N LYS A 115 21.12 -2.35 10.13
CA LYS A 115 21.93 -1.20 9.66
C LYS A 115 22.96 -1.59 8.61
N GLU A 116 23.43 -2.83 8.64
CA GLU A 116 24.40 -3.39 7.71
C GLU A 116 23.83 -3.60 6.31
N ASP A 117 22.51 -3.80 6.21
CA ASP A 117 21.81 -4.00 4.96
C ASP A 117 21.56 -2.64 4.30
N LEU A 118 22.22 -2.38 3.17
CA LEU A 118 22.22 -1.04 2.54
C LEU A 118 21.00 -0.78 1.65
N ASN A 119 20.36 -1.84 1.14
CA ASN A 119 19.26 -1.75 0.19
C ASN A 119 18.28 -2.92 0.36
N PHE A 120 17.04 -2.74 -0.11
CA PHE A 120 16.00 -3.75 -0.01
C PHE A 120 16.35 -5.08 -0.70
N PRO A 121 16.88 -5.11 -1.94
CA PRO A 121 17.19 -6.37 -2.62
C PRO A 121 18.08 -7.31 -1.83
N ASN A 122 19.00 -6.76 -1.04
CA ASN A 122 19.96 -7.53 -0.24
C ASN A 122 19.61 -7.55 1.26
N ALA A 123 18.52 -6.90 1.67
CA ALA A 123 18.13 -6.88 3.07
C ALA A 123 17.79 -8.28 3.57
N THR A 124 18.34 -8.65 4.72
CA THR A 124 18.04 -9.93 5.36
C THR A 124 16.79 -9.88 6.21
N LEU A 125 16.46 -8.70 6.73
CA LEU A 125 15.30 -8.50 7.59
C LEU A 125 14.60 -7.18 7.23
N ILE A 126 13.31 -7.29 6.91
CA ILE A 126 12.43 -6.16 6.63
C ILE A 126 11.32 -6.18 7.66
N LYS A 127 11.13 -5.06 8.34
CA LYS A 127 10.03 -4.85 9.26
C LYS A 127 8.91 -4.14 8.54
N GLU A 128 7.71 -4.70 8.62
CA GLU A 128 6.48 -4.03 8.19
C GLU A 128 5.67 -3.56 9.40
N GLU A 129 5.06 -2.41 9.28
CA GLU A 129 4.11 -1.90 10.27
C GLU A 129 2.98 -1.13 9.61
N VAL A 130 1.77 -1.26 10.18
CA VAL A 130 0.62 -0.47 9.74
C VAL A 130 0.70 0.93 10.36
N LEU A 131 0.53 1.95 9.50
CA LEU A 131 0.40 3.33 9.93
C LEU A 131 -1.09 3.66 10.09
N LEU A 132 -1.50 4.27 11.22
CA LEU A 132 -2.87 4.73 11.47
C LEU A 132 -3.95 3.65 11.25
N PRO A 133 -3.90 2.49 11.94
CA PRO A 133 -4.84 1.40 11.69
C PRO A 133 -6.29 1.83 11.91
N SER A 134 -7.19 1.47 10.98
CA SER A 134 -8.63 1.73 11.07
C SER A 134 -9.42 0.62 10.38
N LYS A 135 -10.61 0.32 10.91
CA LYS A 135 -11.54 -0.63 10.28
C LYS A 135 -12.63 0.05 9.45
N THR A 136 -12.74 1.36 9.51
CA THR A 136 -13.85 2.12 8.94
C THR A 136 -13.43 3.21 7.97
N VAL A 137 -12.13 3.50 7.89
CA VAL A 137 -11.59 4.59 7.09
C VAL A 137 -10.57 4.01 6.13
N GLU A 138 -10.74 4.27 4.84
CA GLU A 138 -9.78 3.90 3.80
C GLU A 138 -8.67 4.94 3.68
N ARG A 139 -7.42 4.47 3.49
CA ARG A 139 -6.25 5.33 3.27
C ARG A 139 -5.39 4.77 2.17
N MET A 140 -5.14 5.59 1.15
CA MET A 140 -4.50 5.17 -0.09
C MET A 140 -3.47 6.19 -0.58
N TYR A 141 -2.67 5.78 -1.55
CA TYR A 141 -1.71 6.61 -2.29
C TYR A 141 -0.74 7.40 -1.40
N PRO A 142 -0.04 6.74 -0.47
CA PRO A 142 0.90 7.45 0.39
C PRO A 142 2.09 8.01 -0.39
N LYS A 143 2.56 9.21 0.01
CA LYS A 143 3.79 9.81 -0.52
C LYS A 143 4.58 10.44 0.60
N PHE A 144 5.86 10.06 0.73
CA PHE A 144 6.75 10.74 1.65
C PHE A 144 6.94 12.22 1.29
N SER A 145 7.07 13.05 2.32
CA SER A 145 7.62 14.40 2.15
C SER A 145 9.08 14.33 1.69
N PRO A 146 9.59 15.38 1.04
CA PRO A 146 10.98 15.39 0.55
C PRO A 146 12.03 15.18 1.64
N ASP A 147 11.74 15.55 2.88
CA ASP A 147 12.61 15.34 4.04
C ASP A 147 12.40 14.00 4.75
N GLY A 148 11.44 13.19 4.29
CA GLY A 148 11.12 11.87 4.81
C GLY A 148 10.44 11.85 6.19
N LYS A 149 10.05 12.99 6.76
CA LYS A 149 9.46 13.06 8.11
C LYS A 149 7.95 12.91 8.13
N GLU A 150 7.32 13.08 7.00
CA GLU A 150 5.88 13.06 6.88
C GLU A 150 5.44 12.16 5.72
N VAL A 151 4.22 11.66 5.82
CA VAL A 151 3.54 10.90 4.75
C VAL A 151 2.22 11.58 4.46
N ALA A 152 2.06 12.08 3.23
CA ALA A 152 0.77 12.49 2.70
C ALA A 152 0.01 11.28 2.20
N PHE A 153 -1.31 11.29 2.27
CA PHE A 153 -2.18 10.23 1.83
C PHE A 153 -3.59 10.73 1.55
N ILE A 154 -4.35 9.98 0.77
CA ILE A 154 -5.76 10.26 0.53
C ILE A 154 -6.59 9.39 1.49
N GLU A 155 -7.48 10.05 2.24
CA GLU A 155 -8.45 9.41 3.12
C GLU A 155 -9.84 9.46 2.49
N ASP A 156 -10.56 8.32 2.55
CA ASP A 156 -11.91 8.14 1.99
C ASP A 156 -12.04 8.64 0.54
N ARG A 157 -10.95 8.53 -0.23
CA ARG A 157 -10.84 8.90 -1.66
C ARG A 157 -10.94 10.39 -1.99
N ILE A 158 -11.21 11.25 -1.02
CA ILE A 158 -11.52 12.67 -1.25
C ILE A 158 -10.70 13.65 -0.41
N ARG A 159 -10.05 13.22 0.68
CA ARG A 159 -9.36 14.12 1.60
C ARG A 159 -7.86 13.89 1.57
N LEU A 160 -7.12 14.91 1.18
CA LEU A 160 -5.67 14.90 1.36
C LEU A 160 -5.34 15.19 2.84
N LYS A 161 -4.58 14.29 3.45
CA LYS A 161 -4.10 14.38 4.82
C LYS A 161 -2.61 14.13 4.89
N VAL A 162 -1.98 14.56 5.97
CA VAL A 162 -0.56 14.35 6.24
C VAL A 162 -0.36 13.80 7.64
N LEU A 163 0.35 12.70 7.73
CA LEU A 163 0.83 12.09 8.97
C LEU A 163 2.26 12.54 9.24
N ASN A 164 2.50 13.09 10.41
CA ASN A 164 3.84 13.30 10.92
C ASN A 164 4.32 12.01 11.61
N LEU A 165 5.41 11.42 11.12
CA LEU A 165 5.89 10.09 11.55
C LEU A 165 6.52 10.10 12.95
N GLU A 166 7.01 11.24 13.41
CA GLU A 166 7.61 11.37 14.74
C GLU A 166 6.54 11.51 15.84
N THR A 167 5.52 12.34 15.56
CA THR A 167 4.51 12.69 16.56
C THR A 167 3.23 11.88 16.43
N ASN A 168 3.07 11.10 15.35
CA ASN A 168 1.85 10.38 14.96
C ASN A 168 0.60 11.28 14.84
N LYS A 169 0.81 12.60 14.62
CA LYS A 169 -0.29 13.53 14.42
C LYS A 169 -0.67 13.61 12.95
N VAL A 170 -1.97 13.62 12.70
CA VAL A 170 -2.53 13.80 11.36
C VAL A 170 -3.08 15.21 11.25
N ARG A 171 -2.75 15.91 10.16
CA ARG A 171 -3.38 17.19 9.78
C ARG A 171 -4.13 17.01 8.46
N GLN A 172 -5.23 17.71 8.31
CA GLN A 172 -6.02 17.73 7.10
C GLN A 172 -5.54 18.86 6.19
N ILE A 173 -5.40 18.59 4.90
CA ILE A 173 -5.02 19.56 3.88
C ILE A 173 -6.26 20.01 3.10
N THR A 174 -7.10 19.07 2.62
CA THR A 174 -8.35 19.37 1.93
C THR A 174 -9.54 18.81 2.70
N ASP A 175 -10.70 19.44 2.58
CA ASP A 175 -11.93 19.03 3.27
C ASP A 175 -12.74 17.97 2.50
N GLY A 176 -12.33 17.65 1.27
CA GLY A 176 -13.02 16.70 0.39
C GLY A 176 -14.11 17.33 -0.48
N SER A 177 -14.35 18.64 -0.40
CA SER A 177 -15.36 19.32 -1.24
C SER A 177 -14.97 19.38 -2.71
N THR A 178 -13.69 19.21 -3.01
CA THR A 178 -13.08 19.41 -4.33
C THR A 178 -12.96 18.13 -5.16
N TRP A 179 -13.50 17.00 -4.69
CA TRP A 179 -13.44 15.72 -5.40
C TRP A 179 -14.71 14.89 -5.23
N TYR A 180 -14.87 13.84 -6.06
CA TYR A 180 -15.99 12.89 -5.98
C TYR A 180 -15.57 11.61 -5.25
N GLU A 181 -16.35 11.15 -4.28
CA GLU A 181 -16.11 9.89 -3.55
C GLU A 181 -16.04 8.64 -4.44
N LEU A 182 -16.72 8.66 -5.59
CA LEU A 182 -16.80 7.52 -6.51
C LEU A 182 -15.59 7.40 -7.45
N SER A 183 -14.77 8.41 -7.57
CA SER A 183 -13.57 8.37 -8.41
C SER A 183 -12.36 8.00 -7.56
N GLY A 184 -11.71 6.93 -7.78
CA GLY A 184 -10.62 6.30 -7.03
C GLY A 184 -9.49 7.17 -6.43
N GLY A 185 -9.77 8.41 -6.06
CA GLY A 185 -8.81 9.40 -5.58
C GLY A 185 -8.36 10.35 -6.68
N PHE A 186 -7.55 11.32 -6.32
CA PHE A 186 -6.98 12.34 -7.21
C PHE A 186 -5.46 12.32 -7.16
N ASN A 187 -4.82 12.82 -8.20
CA ASN A 187 -3.38 12.96 -8.21
C ASN A 187 -2.92 14.16 -7.39
N TYR A 188 -1.86 13.99 -6.65
CA TYR A 188 -1.20 15.05 -5.90
C TYR A 188 0.31 14.84 -5.86
N ALA A 189 1.06 15.90 -5.63
CA ALA A 189 2.50 15.85 -5.43
C ALA A 189 2.97 16.89 -4.43
N TRP A 190 3.98 16.53 -3.63
CA TRP A 190 4.72 17.50 -2.83
C TRP A 190 5.54 18.45 -3.70
N SER A 191 5.64 19.71 -3.30
CA SER A 191 6.72 20.57 -3.81
C SER A 191 8.08 20.10 -3.28
N PRO A 192 9.18 20.36 -4.01
CA PRO A 192 10.51 19.94 -3.57
C PRO A 192 10.96 20.50 -2.22
N ASP A 193 10.43 21.64 -1.80
CA ASP A 193 10.70 22.25 -0.50
C ASP A 193 9.77 21.78 0.62
N GLY A 194 8.81 20.88 0.31
CA GLY A 194 7.85 20.34 1.26
C GLY A 194 6.80 21.30 1.79
N LYS A 195 6.67 22.50 1.20
CA LYS A 195 5.76 23.55 1.71
C LYS A 195 4.41 23.57 1.01
N TRP A 196 4.31 22.95 -0.15
CA TRP A 196 3.13 23.00 -0.99
C TRP A 196 2.77 21.62 -1.55
N PHE A 197 1.50 21.49 -1.92
CA PHE A 197 1.01 20.44 -2.77
C PHE A 197 0.48 21.01 -4.07
N THR A 198 0.78 20.34 -5.18
CA THR A 198 -0.05 20.42 -6.38
C THR A 198 -1.03 19.26 -6.32
N LEU A 199 -2.29 19.50 -6.65
CA LEU A 199 -3.32 18.47 -6.69
C LEU A 199 -4.34 18.73 -7.79
N GLU A 200 -4.94 17.66 -8.28
CA GLU A 200 -6.12 17.72 -9.14
C GLU A 200 -7.35 18.09 -8.32
N PHE A 201 -8.17 18.98 -8.83
CA PHE A 201 -9.44 19.32 -8.20
C PHE A 201 -10.54 19.53 -9.24
N ILE A 202 -11.78 19.42 -8.79
CA ILE A 202 -12.98 19.66 -9.59
C ILE A 202 -13.61 20.96 -9.09
N GLY A 203 -13.39 22.05 -9.83
CA GLY A 203 -13.90 23.38 -9.46
C GLY A 203 -15.41 23.50 -9.57
N ASN A 204 -16.02 22.76 -10.51
CA ASN A 204 -17.46 22.70 -10.71
C ASN A 204 -17.92 21.25 -10.90
N LYS A 205 -18.72 20.73 -9.98
CA LYS A 205 -19.24 19.35 -10.02
C LYS A 205 -20.09 18.99 -11.26
N HIS A 206 -20.41 19.95 -12.10
CA HIS A 206 -21.10 19.74 -13.38
C HIS A 206 -20.15 19.74 -14.58
N ASP A 207 -18.87 20.00 -14.36
CA ASP A 207 -17.84 20.01 -15.38
C ASP A 207 -17.04 18.70 -15.31
N PRO A 208 -16.87 17.96 -16.43
CA PRO A 208 -16.07 16.74 -16.44
C PRO A 208 -14.54 17.01 -16.41
N TYR A 209 -14.13 18.26 -16.45
CA TYR A 209 -12.71 18.63 -16.45
C TYR A 209 -12.17 18.83 -15.04
N THR A 210 -10.93 18.44 -14.84
CA THR A 210 -10.16 18.71 -13.63
C THR A 210 -9.20 19.86 -13.88
N ASP A 211 -9.01 20.70 -12.86
CA ASP A 211 -8.00 21.73 -12.81
C ASP A 211 -6.88 21.33 -11.84
N ILE A 212 -5.82 22.14 -11.77
CA ILE A 212 -4.72 21.94 -10.84
C ILE A 212 -4.74 23.07 -9.83
N ALA A 213 -4.77 22.71 -8.55
CA ALA A 213 -4.62 23.65 -7.44
C ALA A 213 -3.25 23.55 -6.80
N LEU A 214 -2.80 24.67 -6.24
CA LEU A 214 -1.66 24.76 -5.36
C LEU A 214 -2.18 25.00 -3.93
N VAL A 215 -1.86 24.09 -3.01
CA VAL A 215 -2.36 24.12 -1.63
C VAL A 215 -1.19 24.10 -0.66
N SER A 216 -1.23 24.93 0.36
CA SER A 216 -0.21 24.95 1.40
C SER A 216 -0.18 23.63 2.19
N ALA A 217 1.02 23.09 2.43
CA ALA A 217 1.21 21.85 3.16
C ALA A 217 0.88 21.95 4.66
N ASP A 218 0.68 23.17 5.18
CA ASP A 218 0.22 23.39 6.55
C ASP A 218 -1.33 23.44 6.67
N GLY A 219 -2.03 23.36 5.54
CA GLY A 219 -3.50 23.34 5.48
C GLY A 219 -4.18 24.70 5.70
N ARG A 220 -3.43 25.82 5.59
CA ARG A 220 -3.96 27.16 5.95
C ARG A 220 -4.47 27.99 4.79
N SER A 221 -4.08 27.71 3.56
CA SER A 221 -4.50 28.49 2.39
C SER A 221 -4.56 27.61 1.12
N GLU A 222 -5.58 27.85 0.32
CA GLU A 222 -5.70 27.34 -1.05
C GLU A 222 -5.47 28.53 -2.00
N GLU A 223 -4.55 28.39 -2.95
CA GLU A 223 -4.38 29.34 -4.06
C GLU A 223 -4.78 28.62 -5.36
N HIS A 224 -5.76 29.18 -6.05
CA HIS A 224 -6.33 28.67 -7.32
C HIS A 224 -5.67 29.35 -8.52
#